data_d2926d6d5628ba3acb4bb2bf889dd216
#
_entry.id   d2926d6d5628ba3acb4bb2bf889dd216
#
_cell.length_a   1.000
_cell.length_b   1.000
_cell.length_c   1.000
_cell.angle_alpha   90.00
_cell.angle_beta   90.00
_cell.angle_gamma   90.00
#
_symmetry.space_group_name_H-M   'P 1'
#
loop_
_entity.id
_entity.type
_entity.pdbx_description
1 polymer ?
#
loop_
_entity_poly.entity_id
_entity_poly.type
_entity_poly.pdbx_seq_one_letter_code
_entity_poly.pdbx_strand_id
1 'polypeptide(L)'
;MIDLDTIENTSLDSSHKIQKFDLKNRKKFPRFPTRVIDDFFLEPHLWRNLALQQEYNSAYNTTFPGKRSKPLAEINEDIFGSFCERLLHFLPQFNGFYYCNASFFCVDESFIKGWVHDDDPDTTFTGIIYLNPNPPINSGTTMYDDRFANEYADYHKLIQKDCLESTSEERQTLSKHRDKQRSCFVPSINVDNVYNRCVLFDPKTWHSADNFFGTTLEDSRMTLVFYAQAGAN
;
A
#
# COMPACT_ATOMS: atom_id res chain seq x y z
N MET A 1 19.11 8.84 -4.76
CA MET A 1 19.32 7.97 -5.94
C MET A 1 19.97 6.72 -5.39
N ILE A 2 19.19 5.66 -5.19
CA ILE A 2 19.73 4.39 -4.69
C ILE A 2 20.40 3.73 -5.88
N ASP A 3 21.69 3.44 -5.74
CA ASP A 3 22.47 2.72 -6.74
C ASP A 3 21.99 1.26 -6.76
N LEU A 4 21.18 0.92 -7.75
CA LEU A 4 20.58 -0.41 -7.91
C LEU A 4 21.61 -1.48 -8.35
N ASP A 5 22.84 -1.09 -8.62
CA ASP A 5 23.92 -2.04 -8.95
C ASP A 5 24.49 -2.74 -7.69
N THR A 6 24.11 -2.31 -6.50
CA THR A 6 24.60 -2.86 -5.22
C THR A 6 23.61 -3.80 -4.50
N ILE A 7 22.49 -4.18 -5.11
CA ILE A 7 21.68 -5.27 -4.57
C ILE A 7 22.36 -6.60 -4.92
N GLU A 8 23.49 -6.84 -4.28
CA GLU A 8 24.10 -8.15 -4.24
C GLU A 8 23.28 -9.08 -3.34
N ASN A 9 22.69 -10.10 -4.00
CA ASN A 9 22.40 -11.42 -3.45
C ASN A 9 22.19 -11.49 -1.93
N THR A 10 21.03 -11.12 -1.44
CA THR A 10 20.51 -11.82 -0.29
C THR A 10 19.96 -13.13 -0.82
N SER A 11 20.58 -14.21 -0.41
CA SER A 11 20.22 -15.58 -0.77
C SER A 11 18.85 -15.92 -0.21
N LEU A 12 17.82 -15.61 -0.97
CA LEU A 12 16.59 -16.35 -0.86
C LEU A 12 16.84 -17.72 -1.46
N ASP A 13 16.43 -18.75 -0.75
CA ASP A 13 16.57 -20.14 -1.12
C ASP A 13 16.27 -20.34 -2.61
N SER A 14 17.00 -21.24 -3.24
CA SER A 14 17.20 -21.44 -4.68
C SER A 14 15.94 -21.66 -5.51
N SER A 15 14.74 -21.64 -4.93
CA SER A 15 13.44 -21.70 -5.64
C SER A 15 12.93 -20.35 -6.12
N HIS A 16 13.41 -19.23 -5.54
CA HIS A 16 12.99 -17.87 -5.87
C HIS A 16 14.16 -17.13 -6.53
N LYS A 17 14.36 -17.36 -7.82
CA LYS A 17 15.39 -16.67 -8.60
C LYS A 17 15.04 -15.20 -8.71
N ILE A 18 15.66 -14.36 -7.89
CA ILE A 18 15.74 -12.93 -8.17
C ILE A 18 16.63 -12.78 -9.41
N GLN A 19 16.02 -12.55 -10.56
CA GLN A 19 16.76 -12.24 -11.78
C GLN A 19 17.28 -10.80 -11.68
N LYS A 20 18.55 -10.55 -12.09
CA LYS A 20 19.05 -9.18 -12.20
C LYS A 20 18.16 -8.37 -13.12
N PHE A 21 17.65 -7.26 -12.60
CA PHE A 21 16.76 -6.37 -13.32
C PHE A 21 17.56 -5.46 -14.25
N ASP A 22 17.30 -5.53 -15.56
CA ASP A 22 17.86 -4.59 -16.54
C ASP A 22 16.83 -3.48 -16.82
N LEU A 23 17.01 -2.33 -16.14
CA LEU A 23 16.16 -1.15 -16.28
C LEU A 23 16.10 -0.63 -17.72
N LYS A 24 17.13 -0.85 -18.54
CA LYS A 24 17.19 -0.38 -19.92
C LYS A 24 16.31 -1.20 -20.87
N ASN A 25 16.06 -2.46 -20.53
CA ASN A 25 15.28 -3.40 -21.33
C ASN A 25 13.90 -3.68 -20.73
N ARG A 26 13.46 -2.88 -19.78
CA ARG A 26 12.13 -3.00 -19.16
C ARG A 26 11.04 -2.99 -20.23
N LYS A 27 10.40 -4.13 -20.49
CA LYS A 27 9.17 -4.17 -21.27
C LYS A 27 8.13 -3.33 -20.52
N LYS A 28 7.55 -2.32 -21.16
CA LYS A 28 6.39 -1.62 -20.61
C LYS A 28 5.28 -2.65 -20.50
N PHE A 29 5.02 -3.15 -19.30
CA PHE A 29 3.84 -3.96 -19.07
C PHE A 29 2.60 -3.12 -19.37
N PRO A 30 1.55 -3.73 -19.97
CA PRO A 30 0.25 -3.07 -20.00
C PRO A 30 -0.18 -2.76 -18.56
N ARG A 31 -1.02 -1.75 -18.40
CA ARG A 31 -1.54 -1.32 -17.10
C ARG A 31 -2.04 -2.52 -16.30
N PHE A 32 -1.62 -2.68 -15.05
CA PHE A 32 -2.03 -3.80 -14.22
C PHE A 32 -3.53 -3.64 -13.87
N PRO A 33 -4.38 -4.67 -14.14
CA PRO A 33 -5.80 -4.55 -13.86
C PRO A 33 -6.05 -4.59 -12.35
N THR A 34 -7.02 -3.80 -11.89
CA THR A 34 -7.48 -3.90 -10.50
C THR A 34 -8.06 -5.29 -10.25
N ARG A 35 -7.60 -5.93 -9.18
CA ARG A 35 -8.08 -7.23 -8.71
C ARG A 35 -8.47 -7.15 -7.24
N VAL A 36 -9.55 -7.81 -6.89
CA VAL A 36 -10.02 -7.98 -5.52
C VAL A 36 -10.05 -9.46 -5.22
N ILE A 37 -9.39 -9.88 -4.15
CA ILE A 37 -9.24 -11.28 -3.75
C ILE A 37 -9.66 -11.38 -2.30
N ASP A 38 -10.78 -12.05 -2.04
CA ASP A 38 -11.23 -12.36 -0.68
C ASP A 38 -10.49 -13.60 -0.16
N ASP A 39 -10.45 -13.77 1.14
CA ASP A 39 -9.79 -14.88 1.82
C ASP A 39 -8.32 -15.07 1.39
N PHE A 40 -7.60 -13.94 1.29
CA PHE A 40 -6.24 -13.95 0.76
C PHE A 40 -5.31 -14.83 1.58
N PHE A 41 -5.24 -14.68 2.90
CA PHE A 41 -4.46 -15.55 3.77
C PHE A 41 -5.28 -16.76 4.22
N LEU A 42 -4.64 -17.92 4.36
CA LEU A 42 -5.27 -19.12 4.93
C LEU A 42 -5.53 -18.93 6.42
N GLU A 43 -4.62 -18.27 7.13
CA GLU A 43 -4.68 -18.01 8.57
C GLU A 43 -4.60 -16.50 8.86
N PRO A 44 -5.65 -15.73 8.55
CA PRO A 44 -5.59 -14.26 8.63
C PRO A 44 -5.35 -13.74 10.05
N HIS A 45 -5.77 -14.48 11.07
CA HIS A 45 -5.54 -14.09 12.46
C HIS A 45 -4.07 -14.11 12.85
N LEU A 46 -3.26 -15.00 12.26
CA LEU A 46 -1.81 -15.01 12.50
C LEU A 46 -1.16 -13.74 11.96
N TRP A 47 -1.58 -13.29 10.78
CA TRP A 47 -1.08 -12.05 10.15
C TRP A 47 -1.48 -10.82 10.96
N ARG A 48 -2.73 -10.77 11.43
CA ARG A 48 -3.15 -9.70 12.32
C ARG A 48 -2.39 -9.71 13.64
N ASN A 49 -2.22 -10.85 14.28
CA ASN A 49 -1.46 -10.96 15.53
C ASN A 49 0.00 -10.56 15.33
N LEU A 50 0.62 -10.94 14.22
CA LEU A 50 1.96 -10.50 13.87
C LEU A 50 2.00 -8.98 13.74
N ALA A 51 1.02 -8.36 13.06
CA ALA A 51 0.93 -6.91 12.93
C ALA A 51 0.81 -6.22 14.30
N LEU A 52 -0.02 -6.74 15.20
CA LEU A 52 -0.21 -6.17 16.54
C LEU A 52 1.02 -6.25 17.45
N GLN A 53 1.97 -7.13 17.14
CA GLN A 53 3.22 -7.29 17.89
C GLN A 53 4.35 -6.38 17.40
N GLN A 54 4.13 -5.62 16.30
CA GLN A 54 5.18 -4.79 15.73
C GLN A 54 5.31 -3.44 16.43
N GLU A 55 6.51 -2.89 16.38
CA GLU A 55 6.75 -1.48 16.66
C GLU A 55 6.36 -0.64 15.44
N TYR A 56 5.63 0.43 15.68
CA TYR A 56 5.17 1.35 14.65
C TYR A 56 5.83 2.70 14.81
N ASN A 57 6.51 3.15 13.77
CA ASN A 57 7.15 4.45 13.73
C ASN A 57 6.42 5.38 12.74
N SER A 58 6.36 6.67 13.08
CA SER A 58 6.01 7.69 12.09
C SER A 58 7.03 7.61 10.97
N ALA A 59 6.56 7.41 9.76
CA ALA A 59 7.46 7.19 8.65
C ALA A 59 8.34 8.42 8.42
N TYR A 60 9.62 8.27 8.62
CA TYR A 60 10.60 9.29 8.28
C TYR A 60 10.49 9.64 6.79
N ASN A 61 10.32 10.92 6.48
CA ASN A 61 10.25 11.46 5.11
C ASN A 61 9.17 10.86 4.20
N THR A 62 8.04 10.45 4.73
CA THR A 62 6.94 9.94 3.91
C THR A 62 5.76 10.90 3.90
N THR A 63 5.06 10.91 2.77
CA THR A 63 3.80 11.64 2.57
C THR A 63 2.58 10.77 2.92
N PHE A 64 2.76 9.72 3.72
CA PHE A 64 1.70 8.80 4.09
C PHE A 64 1.19 9.07 5.50
N PRO A 65 -0.12 8.99 5.72
CA PRO A 65 -0.70 9.13 7.06
C PRO A 65 -0.37 7.92 7.93
N GLY A 66 -0.33 8.14 9.26
CA GLY A 66 -0.19 7.07 10.24
C GLY A 66 1.22 6.58 10.47
N LYS A 67 1.36 5.31 10.82
CA LYS A 67 2.61 4.69 11.24
C LYS A 67 2.84 3.38 10.48
N ARG A 68 4.10 3.02 10.29
CA ARG A 68 4.53 1.78 9.63
C ARG A 68 5.35 0.91 10.56
N SER A 69 5.24 -0.41 10.37
CA SER A 69 6.23 -1.36 10.88
C SER A 69 7.51 -1.34 10.04
N LYS A 70 8.53 -2.05 10.49
CA LYS A 70 9.63 -2.46 9.61
C LYS A 70 9.08 -3.25 8.42
N PRO A 71 9.84 -3.32 7.30
CA PRO A 71 9.53 -4.24 6.20
C PRO A 71 9.37 -5.69 6.69
N LEU A 72 8.42 -6.41 6.11
CA LEU A 72 8.12 -7.79 6.47
C LEU A 72 9.34 -8.72 6.36
N ALA A 73 10.19 -8.50 5.36
CA ALA A 73 11.45 -9.22 5.18
C ALA A 73 12.45 -9.01 6.35
N GLU A 74 12.43 -7.83 6.99
CA GLU A 74 13.25 -7.55 8.16
C GLU A 74 12.63 -8.09 9.46
N ILE A 75 11.31 -8.25 9.49
CA ILE A 75 10.60 -8.86 10.63
C ILE A 75 10.87 -10.37 10.64
N ASN A 76 10.66 -11.04 9.51
CA ASN A 76 10.87 -12.47 9.37
C ASN A 76 10.91 -12.88 7.88
N GLU A 77 12.04 -13.42 7.42
CA GLU A 77 12.25 -13.83 6.03
C GLU A 77 11.33 -14.98 5.59
N ASP A 78 11.06 -15.95 6.45
CA ASP A 78 10.19 -17.10 6.10
C ASP A 78 8.74 -16.67 5.93
N ILE A 79 8.26 -15.76 6.78
CA ILE A 79 6.93 -15.16 6.65
C ILE A 79 6.85 -14.32 5.39
N PHE A 80 7.90 -13.56 5.07
CA PHE A 80 7.97 -12.80 3.83
C PHE A 80 7.97 -13.72 2.59
N GLY A 81 8.74 -14.81 2.63
CA GLY A 81 8.73 -15.85 1.59
C GLY A 81 7.32 -16.42 1.36
N SER A 82 6.66 -16.83 2.44
CA SER A 82 5.28 -17.34 2.40
C SER A 82 4.28 -16.31 1.84
N PHE A 83 4.47 -15.04 2.15
CA PHE A 83 3.68 -13.94 1.57
C PHE A 83 3.89 -13.83 0.06
N CYS A 84 5.14 -13.88 -0.41
CA CYS A 84 5.47 -13.82 -1.83
C CYS A 84 4.91 -15.03 -2.61
N GLU A 85 5.01 -16.24 -2.05
CA GLU A 85 4.41 -17.44 -2.62
C GLU A 85 2.89 -17.32 -2.74
N ARG A 86 2.26 -16.78 -1.71
CA ARG A 86 0.81 -16.56 -1.70
C ARG A 86 0.39 -15.55 -2.77
N LEU A 87 1.15 -14.48 -2.98
CA LEU A 87 0.92 -13.55 -4.08
C LEU A 87 1.04 -14.23 -5.44
N LEU A 88 2.10 -15.00 -5.67
CA LEU A 88 2.33 -15.71 -6.92
C LEU A 88 1.22 -16.73 -7.22
N HIS A 89 0.65 -17.36 -6.20
CA HIS A 89 -0.50 -18.25 -6.37
C HIS A 89 -1.69 -17.55 -7.06
N PHE A 90 -1.95 -16.28 -6.74
CA PHE A 90 -3.01 -15.49 -7.37
C PHE A 90 -2.57 -14.76 -8.64
N LEU A 91 -1.27 -14.77 -8.94
CA LEU A 91 -0.66 -14.05 -10.06
C LEU A 91 0.16 -15.00 -10.96
N PRO A 92 -0.46 -16.05 -11.55
CA PRO A 92 0.26 -17.09 -12.30
C PRO A 92 0.93 -16.57 -13.57
N GLN A 93 0.67 -15.34 -14.00
CA GLN A 93 1.36 -14.69 -15.10
C GLN A 93 2.79 -14.24 -14.74
N PHE A 94 3.16 -14.27 -13.47
CA PHE A 94 4.50 -13.93 -12.99
C PHE A 94 5.21 -15.18 -12.48
N ASN A 95 6.54 -15.20 -12.63
CA ASN A 95 7.40 -16.27 -12.15
C ASN A 95 8.21 -15.89 -10.91
N GLY A 96 8.11 -14.67 -10.45
CA GLY A 96 8.80 -14.14 -9.28
C GLY A 96 8.72 -12.63 -9.17
N PHE A 97 9.35 -12.11 -8.13
CA PHE A 97 9.50 -10.68 -7.90
C PHE A 97 10.97 -10.27 -7.98
N TYR A 98 11.27 -9.22 -8.74
CA TYR A 98 12.58 -8.56 -8.70
C TYR A 98 12.72 -7.70 -7.45
N TYR A 99 11.60 -7.15 -7.01
CA TYR A 99 11.47 -6.36 -5.80
C TYR A 99 10.09 -6.60 -5.21
N CYS A 100 10.03 -6.73 -3.90
CA CYS A 100 8.79 -6.71 -3.15
C CYS A 100 9.07 -6.10 -1.77
N ASN A 101 8.37 -5.05 -1.44
CA ASN A 101 8.43 -4.43 -0.12
C ASN A 101 7.03 -4.44 0.47
N ALA A 102 6.87 -5.06 1.63
CA ALA A 102 5.61 -5.17 2.35
C ALA A 102 5.81 -4.69 3.79
N SER A 103 4.89 -3.85 4.29
CA SER A 103 4.90 -3.36 5.67
C SER A 103 3.50 -3.26 6.23
N PHE A 104 3.35 -3.46 7.52
CA PHE A 104 2.08 -3.19 8.19
C PHE A 104 1.92 -1.68 8.38
N PHE A 105 0.69 -1.23 8.17
CA PHE A 105 0.27 0.16 8.34
C PHE A 105 -0.82 0.24 9.39
N CYS A 106 -0.68 1.21 10.29
CA CYS A 106 -1.69 1.56 11.27
C CYS A 106 -2.01 3.05 11.14
N VAL A 107 -3.28 3.37 10.89
CA VAL A 107 -3.76 4.75 10.74
C VAL A 107 -5.00 4.94 11.59
N ASP A 108 -4.93 5.85 12.55
CA ASP A 108 -6.02 6.18 13.47
C ASP A 108 -6.97 7.27 12.92
N GLU A 109 -8.07 7.51 13.61
CA GLU A 109 -9.12 8.45 13.20
C GLU A 109 -8.66 9.91 13.12
N SER A 110 -7.52 10.27 13.73
CA SER A 110 -7.01 11.66 13.70
C SER A 110 -6.66 12.13 12.28
N PHE A 111 -6.39 11.20 11.38
CA PHE A 111 -6.14 11.49 9.96
C PHE A 111 -7.41 11.64 9.13
N ILE A 112 -8.58 11.27 9.66
CA ILE A 112 -9.91 11.38 9.07
C ILE A 112 -10.07 10.51 7.82
N LYS A 113 -9.41 10.86 6.71
CA LYS A 113 -9.40 10.14 5.42
C LYS A 113 -8.12 10.40 4.65
N GLY A 114 -7.83 9.55 3.66
CA GLY A 114 -6.65 9.68 2.81
C GLY A 114 -6.78 10.80 1.77
N TRP A 115 -5.65 11.33 1.34
CA TRP A 115 -5.52 12.12 0.13
C TRP A 115 -5.52 11.23 -1.10
N VAL A 116 -6.06 11.72 -2.22
CA VAL A 116 -5.93 11.00 -3.50
C VAL A 116 -4.49 11.12 -3.98
N HIS A 117 -3.88 10.00 -4.32
CA HIS A 117 -2.49 9.91 -4.80
C HIS A 117 -2.34 8.72 -5.75
N ASP A 118 -1.25 8.68 -6.46
CA ASP A 118 -0.72 7.52 -7.16
C ASP A 118 0.58 7.07 -6.47
N ASP A 119 1.04 5.88 -6.79
CA ASP A 119 2.23 5.28 -6.23
C ASP A 119 3.42 5.36 -7.19
N ASP A 120 4.57 4.85 -6.76
CA ASP A 120 5.80 4.81 -7.53
C ASP A 120 5.58 4.06 -8.87
N PRO A 121 5.71 4.75 -10.01
CA PRO A 121 5.48 4.18 -11.34
C PRO A 121 6.49 3.09 -11.71
N ASP A 122 7.55 2.89 -10.91
CA ASP A 122 8.55 1.87 -11.15
C ASP A 122 8.17 0.49 -10.62
N THR A 123 7.07 0.38 -9.90
CA THR A 123 6.50 -0.91 -9.50
C THR A 123 5.57 -1.49 -10.58
N THR A 124 5.35 -2.81 -10.56
CA THR A 124 4.42 -3.48 -11.48
C THR A 124 2.99 -3.36 -10.97
N PHE A 125 2.82 -3.47 -9.66
CA PHE A 125 1.55 -3.27 -8.96
C PHE A 125 1.77 -2.88 -7.51
N THR A 126 0.76 -2.25 -6.95
CA THR A 126 0.59 -1.99 -5.52
C THR A 126 -0.50 -2.89 -4.98
N GLY A 127 -0.41 -3.26 -3.71
CA GLY A 127 -1.45 -4.03 -3.04
C GLY A 127 -1.70 -3.62 -1.60
N ILE A 128 -2.93 -3.86 -1.18
CA ILE A 128 -3.40 -3.61 0.18
C ILE A 128 -4.15 -4.84 0.66
N ILE A 129 -3.82 -5.33 1.87
CA ILE A 129 -4.59 -6.38 2.54
C ILE A 129 -5.16 -5.82 3.82
N TYR A 130 -6.48 -5.90 3.98
CA TYR A 130 -7.17 -5.40 5.17
C TYR A 130 -7.10 -6.41 6.31
N LEU A 131 -6.74 -5.93 7.50
CA LEU A 131 -6.49 -6.78 8.67
C LEU A 131 -7.41 -6.49 9.87
N ASN A 132 -8.45 -5.69 9.71
CA ASN A 132 -9.45 -5.47 10.76
C ASN A 132 -10.61 -6.46 10.63
N PRO A 133 -10.92 -7.27 11.67
CA PRO A 133 -11.99 -8.26 11.59
C PRO A 133 -13.39 -7.65 11.43
N ASN A 134 -13.61 -6.49 12.04
CA ASN A 134 -14.90 -5.78 12.03
C ASN A 134 -14.69 -4.30 11.70
N PRO A 135 -14.29 -3.96 10.47
CA PRO A 135 -14.05 -2.58 10.10
C PRO A 135 -15.38 -1.82 9.96
N PRO A 136 -15.39 -0.49 10.22
CA PRO A 136 -16.54 0.34 9.90
C PRO A 136 -16.85 0.34 8.40
N ILE A 137 -18.13 0.54 8.06
CA ILE A 137 -18.56 0.77 6.69
C ILE A 137 -17.86 2.03 6.14
N ASN A 138 -17.58 2.07 4.84
CA ASN A 138 -16.88 3.16 4.16
C ASN A 138 -15.46 3.44 4.67
N SER A 139 -14.75 2.43 5.15
CA SER A 139 -13.33 2.52 5.54
C SER A 139 -12.38 1.83 4.55
N GLY A 140 -12.84 1.59 3.35
CA GLY A 140 -12.12 0.90 2.29
C GLY A 140 -11.13 1.77 1.52
N THR A 141 -11.07 1.53 0.22
CA THR A 141 -10.22 2.28 -0.72
C THR A 141 -11.01 2.60 -1.97
N THR A 142 -11.04 3.87 -2.32
CA THR A 142 -11.63 4.35 -3.58
C THR A 142 -10.54 4.60 -4.61
N MET A 143 -10.76 4.12 -5.82
CA MET A 143 -9.95 4.41 -7.01
C MET A 143 -10.66 5.45 -7.87
N TYR A 144 -9.88 6.23 -8.61
CA TYR A 144 -10.39 7.40 -9.34
C TYR A 144 -9.86 7.43 -10.77
N ASP A 145 -10.66 8.04 -11.63
CA ASP A 145 -10.23 8.46 -12.96
C ASP A 145 -9.45 9.78 -12.90
N ASP A 146 -8.43 9.90 -13.73
CA ASP A 146 -7.47 11.01 -13.76
C ASP A 146 -7.92 12.24 -14.59
N ARG A 147 -9.19 12.36 -14.91
CA ARG A 147 -9.72 13.37 -15.87
C ARG A 147 -9.35 14.82 -15.54
N PHE A 148 -8.99 15.10 -14.28
CA PHE A 148 -8.66 16.44 -13.80
C PHE A 148 -7.33 16.54 -13.05
N ALA A 149 -6.42 15.60 -13.28
CA ALA A 149 -5.15 15.51 -12.57
C ALA A 149 -4.27 16.77 -12.64
N ASN A 150 -4.46 17.63 -13.66
CA ASN A 150 -3.70 18.87 -13.80
C ASN A 150 -4.01 19.93 -12.73
N GLU A 151 -5.16 19.83 -12.05
CA GLU A 151 -5.51 20.74 -10.94
C GLU A 151 -4.93 20.29 -9.60
N TYR A 152 -4.26 19.15 -9.60
CA TYR A 152 -3.78 18.44 -8.42
C TYR A 152 -2.42 18.92 -7.90
N ALA A 153 -1.59 19.53 -8.74
CA ALA A 153 -0.18 19.85 -8.44
C ALA A 153 0.02 20.72 -7.18
N ASP A 154 -0.97 21.57 -6.83
CA ASP A 154 -0.87 22.50 -5.72
C ASP A 154 -1.06 21.85 -4.33
N TYR A 155 -1.54 20.60 -4.26
CA TYR A 155 -1.82 19.94 -2.99
C TYR A 155 -0.63 19.20 -2.38
N HIS A 156 0.46 19.02 -3.11
CA HIS A 156 1.62 18.21 -2.64
C HIS A 156 2.20 18.71 -1.31
N LYS A 157 2.34 20.03 -1.16
CA LYS A 157 2.84 20.63 0.09
C LYS A 157 1.87 20.46 1.25
N LEU A 158 0.56 20.51 0.98
CA LEU A 158 -0.47 20.29 2.00
C LEU A 158 -0.51 18.83 2.44
N ILE A 159 -0.36 17.89 1.51
CA ILE A 159 -0.26 16.45 1.80
C ILE A 159 0.94 16.19 2.71
N GLN A 160 2.10 16.72 2.35
CA GLN A 160 3.31 16.54 3.14
C GLN A 160 3.15 17.12 4.56
N LYS A 161 2.63 18.34 4.68
CA LYS A 161 2.37 18.97 5.98
C LYS A 161 1.40 18.14 6.82
N ASP A 162 0.29 17.69 6.24
CA ASP A 162 -0.74 16.91 6.94
C ASP A 162 -0.19 15.61 7.49
N CYS A 163 0.59 14.88 6.70
CA CYS A 163 1.09 13.56 7.08
C CYS A 163 2.24 13.61 8.10
N LEU A 164 3.08 14.63 8.06
CA LEU A 164 4.31 14.68 8.85
C LEU A 164 4.27 15.64 10.06
N GLU A 165 3.57 16.74 9.93
CA GLU A 165 3.72 17.88 10.86
C GLU A 165 2.44 18.27 11.59
N SER A 166 1.26 17.87 11.08
CA SER A 166 0.00 18.38 11.60
C SER A 166 -0.45 17.70 12.88
N THR A 167 -0.95 18.51 13.80
CA THR A 167 -1.73 18.07 14.96
C THR A 167 -3.13 17.60 14.53
N SER A 168 -3.86 16.92 15.41
CA SER A 168 -5.24 16.48 15.14
C SER A 168 -6.17 17.66 14.80
N GLU A 169 -6.00 18.83 15.43
CA GLU A 169 -6.79 20.03 15.16
C GLU A 169 -6.48 20.60 13.78
N GLU A 170 -5.20 20.66 13.40
CA GLU A 170 -4.78 21.10 12.07
C GLU A 170 -5.29 20.15 10.99
N ARG A 171 -5.29 18.84 11.23
CA ARG A 171 -5.85 17.85 10.31
C ARG A 171 -7.34 18.03 10.06
N GLN A 172 -8.11 18.42 11.08
CA GLN A 172 -9.52 18.79 10.90
C GLN A 172 -9.68 20.01 9.99
N THR A 173 -8.84 21.02 10.15
CA THR A 173 -8.82 22.19 9.27
C THR A 173 -8.48 21.79 7.83
N LEU A 174 -7.52 20.88 7.64
CA LEU A 174 -7.13 20.34 6.35
C LEU A 174 -8.20 19.44 5.70
N SER A 175 -9.20 19.00 6.45
CA SER A 175 -10.30 18.17 5.92
C SER A 175 -11.00 18.81 4.72
N LYS A 176 -11.25 20.13 4.76
CA LYS A 176 -11.83 20.87 3.63
C LYS A 176 -10.94 20.84 2.38
N HIS A 177 -9.63 20.87 2.56
CA HIS A 177 -8.69 20.78 1.46
C HIS A 177 -8.67 19.35 0.87
N ARG A 178 -8.78 18.32 1.71
CA ARG A 178 -8.91 16.93 1.22
C ARG A 178 -10.19 16.75 0.41
N ASP A 179 -11.33 17.29 0.89
CA ASP A 179 -12.59 17.23 0.17
C ASP A 179 -12.51 17.96 -1.18
N LYS A 180 -11.87 19.13 -1.21
CA LYS A 180 -11.63 19.87 -2.44
C LYS A 180 -10.75 19.09 -3.41
N GLN A 181 -9.65 18.51 -2.92
CA GLN A 181 -8.76 17.66 -3.73
C GLN A 181 -9.53 16.46 -4.30
N ARG A 182 -10.26 15.74 -3.47
CA ARG A 182 -11.07 14.60 -3.91
C ARG A 182 -12.10 14.98 -4.98
N SER A 183 -12.68 16.18 -4.90
CA SER A 183 -13.63 16.67 -5.91
C SER A 183 -13.02 16.92 -7.29
N CYS A 184 -11.69 16.98 -7.41
CA CYS A 184 -10.98 17.04 -8.69
C CYS A 184 -10.91 15.69 -9.41
N PHE A 185 -11.32 14.61 -8.77
CA PHE A 185 -11.28 13.24 -9.30
C PHE A 185 -12.68 12.65 -9.40
N VAL A 186 -12.86 11.73 -10.34
CA VAL A 186 -14.11 11.00 -10.51
C VAL A 186 -13.95 9.59 -9.92
N PRO A 187 -14.68 9.21 -8.86
CA PRO A 187 -14.64 7.86 -8.33
C PRO A 187 -15.02 6.85 -9.41
N SER A 188 -14.22 5.79 -9.57
CA SER A 188 -14.44 4.74 -10.56
C SER A 188 -14.69 3.37 -9.92
N ILE A 189 -13.94 3.03 -8.89
CA ILE A 189 -14.09 1.77 -8.17
C ILE A 189 -14.00 2.07 -6.67
N ASN A 190 -14.96 1.56 -5.91
CA ASN A 190 -14.88 1.54 -4.46
C ASN A 190 -14.73 0.09 -3.99
N VAL A 191 -13.71 -0.17 -3.18
CA VAL A 191 -13.45 -1.48 -2.60
C VAL A 191 -13.62 -1.39 -1.09
N ASP A 192 -14.61 -2.11 -0.58
CA ASP A 192 -14.87 -2.15 0.87
C ASP A 192 -13.72 -2.79 1.63
N ASN A 193 -13.46 -2.25 2.82
CA ASN A 193 -12.60 -2.87 3.81
C ASN A 193 -13.30 -4.13 4.35
N VAL A 194 -12.86 -5.27 3.87
CA VAL A 194 -13.31 -6.58 4.35
C VAL A 194 -12.09 -7.32 4.90
N TYR A 195 -12.24 -7.91 6.07
CA TYR A 195 -11.15 -8.66 6.70
C TYR A 195 -10.56 -9.70 5.74
N ASN A 196 -9.24 -9.74 5.63
CA ASN A 196 -8.51 -10.67 4.76
C ASN A 196 -8.75 -10.47 3.25
N ARG A 197 -9.30 -9.32 2.83
CA ARG A 197 -9.42 -8.94 1.42
C ARG A 197 -8.11 -8.31 0.96
N CYS A 198 -7.57 -8.80 -0.15
CA CYS A 198 -6.45 -8.21 -0.88
C CYS A 198 -6.97 -7.43 -2.08
N VAL A 199 -6.47 -6.23 -2.26
CA VAL A 199 -6.71 -5.38 -3.42
C VAL A 199 -5.39 -5.14 -4.13
N LEU A 200 -5.32 -5.44 -5.42
CA LEU A 200 -4.15 -5.19 -6.26
C LEU A 200 -4.54 -4.20 -7.35
N PHE A 201 -3.67 -3.25 -7.67
CA PHE A 201 -3.91 -2.27 -8.71
C PHE A 201 -2.62 -1.71 -9.31
N ASP A 202 -2.75 -1.08 -10.47
CA ASP A 202 -1.65 -0.39 -11.15
C ASP A 202 -1.15 0.78 -10.29
N PRO A 203 0.17 0.97 -10.10
CA PRO A 203 0.70 2.04 -9.27
C PRO A 203 0.29 3.44 -9.74
N LYS A 204 -0.03 3.62 -11.02
CA LYS A 204 -0.52 4.89 -11.58
C LYS A 204 -2.03 5.09 -11.41
N THR A 205 -2.71 4.18 -10.73
CA THR A 205 -4.12 4.36 -10.41
C THR A 205 -4.25 5.34 -9.26
N TRP A 206 -4.92 6.46 -9.51
CA TRP A 206 -5.28 7.40 -8.46
C TRP A 206 -6.17 6.71 -7.44
N HIS A 207 -5.80 6.77 -6.17
CA HIS A 207 -6.54 6.09 -5.11
C HIS A 207 -6.41 6.81 -3.77
N SER A 208 -7.32 6.50 -2.85
CA SER A 208 -7.22 6.97 -1.47
C SER A 208 -7.96 6.04 -0.52
N ALA A 209 -7.51 5.97 0.73
CA ALA A 209 -8.31 5.41 1.82
C ALA A 209 -9.54 6.29 2.08
N ASP A 210 -10.71 5.68 2.29
CA ASP A 210 -11.96 6.43 2.43
C ASP A 210 -12.08 7.10 3.79
N ASN A 211 -12.02 6.33 4.86
CA ASN A 211 -12.02 6.82 6.22
C ASN A 211 -11.01 6.06 7.07
N PHE A 212 -10.40 6.79 7.99
CA PHE A 212 -9.61 6.21 9.06
C PHE A 212 -10.47 6.13 10.32
N PHE A 213 -10.13 5.18 11.19
CA PHE A 213 -10.91 4.90 12.38
C PHE A 213 -10.02 4.35 13.49
N GLY A 214 -10.58 4.33 14.72
CA GLY A 214 -9.90 3.81 15.90
C GLY A 214 -8.94 4.79 16.54
N THR A 215 -8.56 4.50 17.77
CA THR A 215 -7.69 5.35 18.60
C THR A 215 -6.52 4.58 19.19
N THR A 216 -6.58 3.26 19.16
CA THR A 216 -5.55 2.34 19.66
C THR A 216 -4.98 1.51 18.51
N LEU A 217 -3.89 0.81 18.74
CA LEU A 217 -3.31 -0.09 17.73
C LEU A 217 -4.30 -1.19 17.33
N GLU A 218 -5.07 -1.70 18.28
CA GLU A 218 -6.00 -2.80 18.08
C GLU A 218 -7.23 -2.41 17.25
N ASP A 219 -7.75 -1.20 17.43
CA ASP A 219 -8.98 -0.77 16.78
C ASP A 219 -8.78 0.17 15.59
N SER A 220 -7.58 0.69 15.39
CA SER A 220 -7.26 1.53 14.24
C SER A 220 -7.22 0.75 12.92
N ARG A 221 -7.39 1.46 11.81
CA ARG A 221 -7.30 0.87 10.47
C ARG A 221 -5.92 0.25 10.26
N MET A 222 -5.90 -1.06 10.17
CA MET A 222 -4.69 -1.86 9.99
C MET A 222 -4.70 -2.56 8.63
N THR A 223 -3.60 -2.41 7.90
CA THR A 223 -3.40 -3.04 6.59
C THR A 223 -1.97 -3.55 6.44
N LEU A 224 -1.78 -4.55 5.58
CA LEU A 224 -0.49 -4.84 4.99
C LEU A 224 -0.46 -4.17 3.62
N VAL A 225 0.43 -3.21 3.43
CA VAL A 225 0.63 -2.50 2.15
C VAL A 225 1.92 -3.00 1.52
N PHE A 226 1.90 -3.24 0.23
CA PHE A 226 3.07 -3.75 -0.48
C PHE A 226 3.17 -3.22 -1.91
N TYR A 227 4.41 -3.16 -2.37
CA TYR A 227 4.80 -2.69 -3.69
C TYR A 227 5.68 -3.76 -4.32
N ALA A 228 5.38 -4.14 -5.56
CA ALA A 228 6.13 -5.22 -6.21
C ALA A 228 6.52 -4.88 -7.65
N GLN A 229 7.74 -5.30 -8.02
CA GLN A 229 8.18 -5.42 -9.41
C GLN A 229 8.22 -6.90 -9.76
N ALA A 230 7.37 -7.32 -10.69
CA ALA A 230 7.21 -8.72 -11.04
C ALA A 230 7.89 -9.08 -12.37
N GLY A 231 8.45 -10.28 -12.43
CA GLY A 231 8.94 -10.90 -13.67
C GLY A 231 7.82 -11.61 -14.38
N ALA A 232 7.68 -11.39 -15.70
CA ALA A 232 6.76 -12.17 -16.52
C ALA A 232 7.35 -13.51 -16.91
N ASN A 233 6.47 -14.52 -17.07
CA ASN A 233 6.81 -15.79 -17.71
C ASN A 233 7.07 -15.60 -19.21
#